data_b2cbae787efd96505c7f86a8f679f470
#
_entry.id   b2cbae787efd96505c7f86a8f679f470
#
_cell.length_a   1.000
_cell.length_b   1.000
_cell.length_c   1.000
_cell.angle_alpha   90.00
_cell.angle_beta   90.00
_cell.angle_gamma   90.00
#
_symmetry.space_group_name_H-M   'P 1'
#
loop_
_entity.id
_entity.type
_entity.pdbx_description
1 polymer ?
#
loop_
_entity_poly.entity_id
_entity_poly.type
_entity_poly.pdbx_seq_one_letter_code
_entity_poly.pdbx_strand_id
1 'polypeptide(L)'
;MVDLSTRRGPDGWRPPAPPKPPSTLDLATAEHAVLADDATSRRLGLVDLDLSGQSAEEVEFVQCRFRRTDLSGVRLTGARFTDCLFESTNLANLRAEKSSMQRVRLSTVRMTGVQWINGAVRDVTISDCRIDLSSWRFTTFSRVTFAGCNLTRADFQNADLRGARFTRCDLTGAQFSQATMTGTRFADCVLAGIGGVTSMSGAVLAQQDLAALSYTLAGALGIRIEGTDDD
;
A
#
# COMPACT_ATOMS: atom_id res chain seq x y z
N MET A 1 -9.52 2.47 26.58
CA MET A 1 -8.88 2.11 25.29
C MET A 1 -7.66 3.01 25.15
N VAL A 2 -6.45 2.46 25.33
CA VAL A 2 -5.20 3.25 25.37
C VAL A 2 -4.87 3.67 23.95
N ASP A 3 -4.78 4.97 23.70
CA ASP A 3 -4.35 5.54 22.43
C ASP A 3 -2.88 5.17 22.15
N LEU A 4 -2.67 4.19 21.29
CA LEU A 4 -1.35 3.72 20.88
C LEU A 4 -0.66 4.65 19.85
N SER A 5 -1.35 5.69 19.37
CA SER A 5 -0.88 6.56 18.29
C SER A 5 0.27 7.49 18.69
N THR A 6 0.57 7.64 20.00
CA THR A 6 1.58 8.59 20.50
C THR A 6 2.90 7.95 20.94
N ARG A 7 2.99 6.63 21.01
CA ARG A 7 4.21 5.95 21.47
C ARG A 7 5.23 5.88 20.32
N ARG A 8 6.35 6.57 20.50
CA ARG A 8 7.54 6.35 19.65
C ARG A 8 8.07 4.93 19.91
N GLY A 9 8.34 4.18 18.85
CA GLY A 9 9.11 2.95 18.96
C GLY A 9 10.53 3.23 19.46
N PRO A 10 11.28 2.20 19.88
CA PRO A 10 12.66 2.35 20.37
C PRO A 10 13.59 2.98 19.32
N ASP A 11 13.25 2.95 18.06
CA ASP A 11 13.96 3.54 16.92
C ASP A 11 13.44 4.95 16.54
N GLY A 12 12.60 5.58 17.40
CA GLY A 12 12.00 6.89 17.13
C GLY A 12 10.86 6.88 16.09
N TRP A 13 10.53 5.72 15.53
CA TRP A 13 9.45 5.58 14.58
C TRP A 13 8.08 5.89 15.20
N ARG A 14 7.21 6.51 14.42
CA ARG A 14 5.83 6.77 14.81
C ARG A 14 4.88 5.94 13.95
N PRO A 15 3.91 5.24 14.55
CA PRO A 15 2.89 4.53 13.80
C PRO A 15 2.04 5.49 12.96
N PRO A 16 1.39 4.98 11.90
CA PRO A 16 0.40 5.76 11.15
C PRO A 16 -0.66 6.36 12.08
N ALA A 17 -0.96 7.64 11.90
CA ALA A 17 -2.10 8.24 12.59
C ALA A 17 -3.40 7.60 12.04
N PRO A 18 -4.30 7.13 12.90
CA PRO A 18 -5.52 6.47 12.46
C PRO A 18 -6.44 7.44 11.74
N PRO A 19 -7.33 6.94 10.86
CA PRO A 19 -8.43 7.72 10.32
C PRO A 19 -9.29 8.32 11.43
N LYS A 20 -9.88 9.47 11.15
CA LYS A 20 -10.83 10.16 12.05
C LYS A 20 -12.25 9.99 11.52
N PRO A 21 -12.89 8.82 11.74
CA PRO A 21 -14.24 8.59 11.24
C PRO A 21 -15.20 9.55 11.93
N PRO A 22 -16.26 9.99 11.26
CA PRO A 22 -17.32 10.76 11.89
C PRO A 22 -18.15 9.87 12.84
N SER A 23 -18.89 10.50 13.73
CA SER A 23 -19.82 9.79 14.63
C SER A 23 -20.99 9.15 13.89
N THR A 24 -21.39 9.72 12.77
CA THR A 24 -22.47 9.24 11.89
C THR A 24 -22.01 9.32 10.45
N LEU A 25 -22.47 8.36 9.65
CA LEU A 25 -22.28 8.30 8.20
C LEU A 25 -23.65 8.33 7.54
N ASP A 26 -23.79 9.16 6.53
CA ASP A 26 -24.94 9.08 5.63
C ASP A 26 -24.74 7.88 4.68
N LEU A 27 -25.79 7.12 4.44
CA LEU A 27 -25.68 6.02 3.46
C LEU A 27 -25.69 6.59 2.05
N ALA A 28 -24.74 6.14 1.23
CA ALA A 28 -24.72 6.48 -0.17
C ALA A 28 -25.95 5.92 -0.88
N THR A 29 -26.55 6.74 -1.73
CA THR A 29 -27.70 6.40 -2.59
C THR A 29 -27.23 6.02 -3.99
N ALA A 30 -28.14 5.67 -4.89
CA ALA A 30 -27.82 5.39 -6.29
C ALA A 30 -27.14 6.58 -7.01
N GLU A 31 -27.39 7.81 -6.59
CA GLU A 31 -26.75 9.01 -7.13
C GLU A 31 -25.24 9.04 -6.83
N HIS A 32 -24.82 8.41 -5.74
CA HIS A 32 -23.41 8.28 -5.36
C HIS A 32 -22.72 7.10 -6.05
N ALA A 33 -23.43 6.34 -6.87
CA ALA A 33 -22.86 5.28 -7.69
C ALA A 33 -22.25 5.79 -9.01
N VAL A 34 -22.12 7.11 -9.17
CA VAL A 34 -21.46 7.74 -10.30
C VAL A 34 -20.36 8.64 -9.79
N LEU A 35 -19.13 8.42 -10.28
CA LEU A 35 -18.01 9.30 -10.02
C LEU A 35 -18.09 10.51 -10.97
N ALA A 36 -17.94 11.70 -10.44
CA ALA A 36 -17.90 12.92 -11.22
C ALA A 36 -16.61 13.70 -10.93
N ASP A 37 -16.09 14.38 -11.93
CA ASP A 37 -14.92 15.22 -11.80
C ASP A 37 -15.16 16.34 -10.77
N ASP A 38 -14.12 16.73 -10.04
CA ASP A 38 -14.14 17.75 -8.98
C ASP A 38 -15.15 17.47 -7.84
N ALA A 39 -15.78 16.29 -7.82
CA ALA A 39 -16.77 15.96 -6.81
C ALA A 39 -16.14 15.70 -5.43
N THR A 40 -16.82 16.19 -4.40
CA THR A 40 -16.41 15.92 -3.02
C THR A 40 -17.50 15.12 -2.29
N SER A 41 -17.13 13.92 -1.87
CA SER A 41 -17.94 13.05 -1.02
C SER A 41 -17.48 13.16 0.43
N ARG A 42 -18.38 13.52 1.35
CA ARG A 42 -18.05 13.68 2.77
C ARG A 42 -18.97 12.85 3.64
N ARG A 43 -18.38 12.15 4.63
CA ARG A 43 -19.11 11.37 5.65
C ARG A 43 -20.10 10.35 5.08
N LEU A 44 -19.73 9.76 3.93
CA LEU A 44 -20.57 8.76 3.27
C LEU A 44 -20.14 7.34 3.60
N GLY A 45 -21.13 6.50 3.86
CA GLY A 45 -21.00 5.05 3.87
C GLY A 45 -21.36 4.49 2.50
N LEU A 46 -20.35 4.16 1.69
CA LEU A 46 -20.52 3.49 0.40
C LEU A 46 -20.51 1.98 0.67
N VAL A 47 -21.69 1.38 0.69
CA VAL A 47 -21.87 -0.02 1.05
C VAL A 47 -22.55 -0.75 -0.09
N ASP A 48 -21.98 -1.88 -0.51
CA ASP A 48 -22.50 -2.73 -1.56
C ASP A 48 -22.75 -1.99 -2.91
N LEU A 49 -21.92 -0.98 -3.22
CA LEU A 49 -22.02 -0.21 -4.47
C LEU A 49 -21.05 -0.72 -5.52
N ASP A 50 -21.47 -0.66 -6.75
CA ASP A 50 -20.63 -0.89 -7.93
C ASP A 50 -20.26 0.45 -8.58
N LEU A 51 -18.97 0.78 -8.52
CA LEU A 51 -18.34 1.95 -9.15
C LEU A 51 -17.33 1.52 -10.21
N SER A 52 -17.32 0.23 -10.57
CA SER A 52 -16.30 -0.37 -11.43
C SER A 52 -16.19 0.29 -12.80
N GLY A 53 -14.97 0.33 -13.35
CA GLY A 53 -14.68 0.80 -14.70
C GLY A 53 -14.87 2.30 -14.96
N GLN A 54 -15.32 3.06 -13.98
CA GLN A 54 -15.55 4.50 -14.11
C GLN A 54 -14.24 5.30 -14.12
N SER A 55 -14.34 6.58 -14.43
CA SER A 55 -13.20 7.51 -14.34
C SER A 55 -13.65 8.83 -13.74
N ALA A 56 -12.74 9.47 -12.99
CA ALA A 56 -12.94 10.81 -12.46
C ALA A 56 -11.60 11.51 -12.20
N GLU A 57 -11.59 12.84 -12.32
CA GLU A 57 -10.46 13.70 -12.01
C GLU A 57 -10.76 14.53 -10.75
N GLU A 58 -9.72 14.79 -9.95
CA GLU A 58 -9.75 15.64 -8.74
C GLU A 58 -10.87 15.31 -7.74
N VAL A 59 -11.36 14.06 -7.74
CA VAL A 59 -12.40 13.62 -6.80
C VAL A 59 -11.87 13.54 -5.36
N GLU A 60 -12.66 14.00 -4.40
CA GLU A 60 -12.29 13.95 -2.98
C GLU A 60 -13.26 13.08 -2.17
N PHE A 61 -12.69 12.20 -1.36
CA PHE A 61 -13.41 11.42 -0.36
C PHE A 61 -12.88 11.79 1.04
N VAL A 62 -13.74 12.37 1.87
CA VAL A 62 -13.38 12.82 3.21
C VAL A 62 -14.24 12.12 4.26
N GLN A 63 -13.60 11.41 5.18
CA GLN A 63 -14.30 10.67 6.24
C GLN A 63 -15.32 9.66 5.71
N CYS A 64 -15.01 9.02 4.57
CA CYS A 64 -15.86 8.03 3.94
C CYS A 64 -15.48 6.61 4.35
N ARG A 65 -16.47 5.71 4.31
CA ARG A 65 -16.28 4.29 4.54
C ARG A 65 -16.76 3.50 3.34
N PHE A 66 -15.84 2.78 2.72
CA PHE A 66 -16.12 1.85 1.62
C PHE A 66 -16.21 0.45 2.20
N ARG A 67 -17.32 -0.21 2.05
CA ARG A 67 -17.52 -1.57 2.52
C ARG A 67 -18.21 -2.43 1.47
N ARG A 68 -17.56 -3.51 1.05
CA ARG A 68 -18.01 -4.38 -0.06
C ARG A 68 -18.35 -3.59 -1.34
N THR A 69 -17.62 -2.51 -1.57
CA THR A 69 -17.77 -1.63 -2.75
C THR A 69 -16.82 -2.12 -3.83
N ASP A 70 -17.28 -2.15 -5.06
CA ASP A 70 -16.46 -2.46 -6.22
C ASP A 70 -15.95 -1.17 -6.88
N LEU A 71 -14.65 -0.99 -6.89
CA LEU A 71 -13.91 0.08 -7.57
C LEU A 71 -12.91 -0.50 -8.58
N SER A 72 -13.14 -1.76 -9.02
CA SER A 72 -12.23 -2.42 -9.96
C SER A 72 -12.17 -1.70 -11.29
N GLY A 73 -10.96 -1.55 -11.83
CA GLY A 73 -10.73 -0.90 -13.12
C GLY A 73 -11.03 0.61 -13.15
N VAL A 74 -11.38 1.23 -12.01
CA VAL A 74 -11.60 2.69 -11.94
C VAL A 74 -10.32 3.43 -12.30
N ARG A 75 -10.45 4.57 -12.99
CA ARG A 75 -9.34 5.47 -13.34
C ARG A 75 -9.52 6.79 -12.60
N LEU A 76 -8.53 7.17 -11.82
CA LEU A 76 -8.53 8.40 -11.03
C LEU A 76 -7.28 9.22 -11.35
N THR A 77 -7.45 10.52 -11.53
CA THR A 77 -6.34 11.47 -11.62
C THR A 77 -6.51 12.52 -10.52
N GLY A 78 -5.48 12.74 -9.71
CA GLY A 78 -5.53 13.76 -8.66
C GLY A 78 -6.48 13.45 -7.51
N ALA A 79 -6.97 12.23 -7.37
CA ALA A 79 -7.95 11.85 -6.36
C ALA A 79 -7.37 11.96 -4.92
N ARG A 80 -8.19 12.35 -3.97
CA ARG A 80 -7.80 12.52 -2.57
C ARG A 80 -8.69 11.70 -1.64
N PHE A 81 -8.07 10.86 -0.83
CA PHE A 81 -8.75 10.08 0.21
C PHE A 81 -8.22 10.52 1.58
N THR A 82 -9.07 11.16 2.37
CA THR A 82 -8.71 11.67 3.69
C THR A 82 -9.62 11.09 4.76
N ASP A 83 -9.02 10.51 5.81
CA ASP A 83 -9.76 9.90 6.93
C ASP A 83 -10.73 8.80 6.49
N CYS A 84 -10.35 8.00 5.48
CA CYS A 84 -11.21 6.98 4.88
C CYS A 84 -10.91 5.57 5.41
N LEU A 85 -11.94 4.73 5.37
CA LEU A 85 -11.88 3.30 5.70
C LEU A 85 -12.29 2.47 4.48
N PHE A 86 -11.48 1.46 4.14
CA PHE A 86 -11.80 0.48 3.12
C PHE A 86 -11.84 -0.91 3.76
N GLU A 87 -12.98 -1.58 3.68
CA GLU A 87 -13.23 -2.88 4.28
C GLU A 87 -13.85 -3.83 3.25
N SER A 88 -13.19 -4.95 3.00
CA SER A 88 -13.66 -5.96 2.03
C SER A 88 -14.01 -5.37 0.65
N THR A 89 -13.28 -4.37 0.21
CA THR A 89 -13.50 -3.59 -1.01
C THR A 89 -12.67 -4.18 -2.15
N ASN A 90 -13.18 -4.12 -3.37
CA ASN A 90 -12.45 -4.52 -4.57
C ASN A 90 -11.86 -3.28 -5.28
N LEU A 91 -10.53 -3.17 -5.29
CA LEU A 91 -9.75 -2.15 -6.00
C LEU A 91 -8.88 -2.79 -7.10
N ALA A 92 -9.22 -4.00 -7.58
CA ALA A 92 -8.41 -4.69 -8.57
C ALA A 92 -8.29 -3.86 -9.86
N ASN A 93 -7.06 -3.72 -10.38
CA ASN A 93 -6.75 -2.95 -11.58
C ASN A 93 -7.16 -1.46 -11.53
N LEU A 94 -7.46 -0.92 -10.34
CA LEU A 94 -7.67 0.53 -10.18
C LEU A 94 -6.39 1.26 -10.58
N ARG A 95 -6.54 2.35 -11.31
CA ARG A 95 -5.44 3.24 -11.70
C ARG A 95 -5.63 4.58 -11.03
N ALA A 96 -4.66 4.99 -10.22
CA ALA A 96 -4.65 6.27 -9.55
C ALA A 96 -3.32 6.99 -9.85
N GLU A 97 -3.39 8.05 -10.63
CA GLU A 97 -2.23 8.88 -10.94
C GLU A 97 -2.29 10.19 -10.16
N LYS A 98 -1.16 10.66 -9.63
CA LYS A 98 -1.04 11.91 -8.84
C LYS A 98 -2.04 12.00 -7.69
N SER A 99 -2.49 10.85 -7.20
CA SER A 99 -3.52 10.72 -6.19
C SER A 99 -2.91 10.55 -4.78
N SER A 100 -3.69 10.84 -3.76
CA SER A 100 -3.20 10.80 -2.38
C SER A 100 -4.12 10.07 -1.42
N MET A 101 -3.50 9.40 -0.44
CA MET A 101 -4.16 8.85 0.75
C MET A 101 -3.58 9.51 2.00
N GLN A 102 -4.43 10.02 2.87
CA GLN A 102 -4.03 10.57 4.16
C GLN A 102 -4.90 10.06 5.29
N ARG A 103 -4.31 9.43 6.30
CA ARG A 103 -5.01 8.77 7.40
C ARG A 103 -6.10 7.82 6.89
N VAL A 104 -5.64 6.80 6.15
CA VAL A 104 -6.51 5.79 5.55
C VAL A 104 -6.18 4.42 6.15
N ARG A 105 -7.22 3.61 6.35
CA ARG A 105 -7.06 2.20 6.70
C ARG A 105 -7.70 1.34 5.62
N LEU A 106 -6.93 0.37 5.15
CA LEU A 106 -7.41 -0.66 4.23
C LEU A 106 -7.30 -2.02 4.93
N SER A 107 -8.39 -2.76 5.01
CA SER A 107 -8.43 -4.09 5.62
C SER A 107 -9.20 -5.09 4.76
N THR A 108 -8.58 -6.23 4.51
CA THR A 108 -9.15 -7.30 3.69
C THR A 108 -9.58 -6.81 2.29
N VAL A 109 -8.76 -5.95 1.67
CA VAL A 109 -9.04 -5.32 0.36
C VAL A 109 -8.32 -6.10 -0.74
N ARG A 110 -9.01 -6.28 -1.86
CA ARG A 110 -8.40 -6.81 -3.08
C ARG A 110 -7.85 -5.66 -3.92
N MET A 111 -6.52 -5.63 -4.11
CA MET A 111 -5.78 -4.60 -4.83
C MET A 111 -4.87 -5.20 -5.91
N THR A 112 -5.18 -6.43 -6.37
CA THR A 112 -4.40 -7.09 -7.44
C THR A 112 -4.30 -6.19 -8.66
N GLY A 113 -3.09 -5.91 -9.13
CA GLY A 113 -2.86 -5.09 -10.32
C GLY A 113 -3.17 -3.60 -10.15
N VAL A 114 -3.39 -3.11 -8.92
CA VAL A 114 -3.56 -1.67 -8.66
C VAL A 114 -2.34 -0.89 -9.15
N GLN A 115 -2.56 0.26 -9.77
CA GLN A 115 -1.52 1.18 -10.19
C GLN A 115 -1.70 2.51 -9.45
N TRP A 116 -0.83 2.78 -8.46
CA TRP A 116 -0.79 4.04 -7.73
C TRP A 116 0.51 4.74 -8.05
N ILE A 117 0.49 5.62 -9.05
CA ILE A 117 1.70 6.16 -9.67
C ILE A 117 1.81 7.67 -9.42
N ASN A 118 3.03 8.15 -9.14
CA ASN A 118 3.30 9.57 -8.84
C ASN A 118 2.43 10.10 -7.68
N GLY A 119 2.09 9.25 -6.72
CA GLY A 119 1.16 9.57 -5.66
C GLY A 119 1.83 9.82 -4.30
N ALA A 120 1.00 10.11 -3.31
CA ALA A 120 1.41 10.25 -1.93
C ALA A 120 0.55 9.40 -0.99
N VAL A 121 1.21 8.63 -0.12
CA VAL A 121 0.56 7.75 0.86
C VAL A 121 1.09 8.11 2.23
N ARG A 122 0.25 8.72 3.06
CA ARG A 122 0.66 9.23 4.37
C ARG A 122 -0.28 8.78 5.48
N ASP A 123 0.30 8.28 6.59
CA ASP A 123 -0.48 7.77 7.72
C ASP A 123 -1.46 6.67 7.30
N VAL A 124 -0.98 5.66 6.58
CA VAL A 124 -1.83 4.59 6.05
C VAL A 124 -1.45 3.24 6.65
N THR A 125 -2.47 2.51 7.07
CA THR A 125 -2.35 1.12 7.49
C THR A 125 -3.05 0.22 6.47
N ILE A 126 -2.33 -0.76 5.94
CA ILE A 126 -2.83 -1.74 4.98
C ILE A 126 -2.65 -3.12 5.61
N SER A 127 -3.74 -3.82 5.89
CA SER A 127 -3.72 -5.10 6.59
C SER A 127 -4.53 -6.17 5.88
N ASP A 128 -3.96 -7.37 5.83
CA ASP A 128 -4.59 -8.56 5.29
C ASP A 128 -5.13 -8.37 3.86
N CYS A 129 -4.39 -7.61 3.05
CA CYS A 129 -4.78 -7.22 1.69
C CYS A 129 -4.03 -8.03 0.63
N ARG A 130 -4.69 -8.22 -0.51
CA ARG A 130 -4.10 -8.83 -1.69
C ARG A 130 -3.67 -7.74 -2.66
N ILE A 131 -2.35 -7.51 -2.77
CA ILE A 131 -1.74 -6.37 -3.49
C ILE A 131 -0.73 -6.88 -4.53
N ASP A 132 -0.89 -8.14 -4.96
CA ASP A 132 -0.04 -8.77 -5.96
C ASP A 132 -0.10 -8.01 -7.31
N LEU A 133 1.00 -8.01 -8.06
CA LEU A 133 1.12 -7.38 -9.38
C LEU A 133 0.83 -5.86 -9.37
N SER A 134 0.88 -5.22 -8.21
CA SER A 134 0.61 -3.78 -8.06
C SER A 134 1.81 -2.93 -8.49
N SER A 135 1.55 -1.67 -8.87
CA SER A 135 2.60 -0.70 -9.16
C SER A 135 2.45 0.55 -8.30
N TRP A 136 3.53 0.89 -7.60
CA TRP A 136 3.65 2.03 -6.70
C TRP A 136 4.79 2.97 -7.12
N ARG A 137 5.07 2.99 -8.42
CA ARG A 137 6.21 3.73 -8.97
C ARG A 137 6.10 5.22 -8.69
N PHE A 138 7.24 5.82 -8.32
CA PHE A 138 7.34 7.26 -8.02
C PHE A 138 6.42 7.72 -6.88
N THR A 139 5.93 6.81 -6.05
CA THR A 139 5.03 7.13 -4.93
C THR A 139 5.84 7.38 -3.66
N THR A 140 5.44 8.41 -2.91
CA THR A 140 6.04 8.73 -1.61
C THR A 140 5.22 8.14 -0.48
N PHE A 141 5.87 7.34 0.36
CA PHE A 141 5.27 6.75 1.56
C PHE A 141 5.79 7.46 2.82
N SER A 142 4.89 7.88 3.68
CA SER A 142 5.24 8.50 4.97
C SER A 142 4.39 7.91 6.10
N ARG A 143 5.03 7.26 7.05
CA ARG A 143 4.35 6.52 8.12
C ARG A 143 3.31 5.52 7.59
N VAL A 144 3.78 4.54 6.84
CA VAL A 144 2.94 3.51 6.23
C VAL A 144 3.33 2.14 6.77
N THR A 145 2.33 1.31 7.02
CA THR A 145 2.50 -0.07 7.45
C THR A 145 1.72 -1.00 6.54
N PHE A 146 2.40 -2.04 6.06
CA PHE A 146 1.81 -3.21 5.42
C PHE A 146 1.91 -4.38 6.40
N ALA A 147 0.80 -5.02 6.71
CA ALA A 147 0.75 -6.14 7.65
C ALA A 147 -0.07 -7.31 7.10
N GLY A 148 0.51 -8.49 7.01
CA GLY A 148 -0.17 -9.69 6.50
C GLY A 148 -0.59 -9.59 5.03
N CYS A 149 0.12 -8.82 4.21
CA CYS A 149 -0.25 -8.56 2.82
C CYS A 149 0.47 -9.49 1.84
N ASN A 150 -0.23 -9.88 0.78
CA ASN A 150 0.39 -10.45 -0.41
C ASN A 150 0.80 -9.33 -1.37
N LEU A 151 2.10 -9.10 -1.50
CA LEU A 151 2.75 -8.10 -2.36
C LEU A 151 3.61 -8.76 -3.45
N THR A 152 3.28 -10.02 -3.80
CA THR A 152 4.01 -10.78 -4.82
C THR A 152 4.10 -9.99 -6.13
N ARG A 153 5.31 -9.80 -6.63
CA ARG A 153 5.61 -9.03 -7.85
C ARG A 153 5.11 -7.58 -7.81
N ALA A 154 4.98 -6.97 -6.61
CA ALA A 154 4.69 -5.55 -6.49
C ALA A 154 5.88 -4.71 -6.98
N ASP A 155 5.60 -3.63 -7.69
CA ASP A 155 6.62 -2.73 -8.26
C ASP A 155 6.70 -1.42 -7.47
N PHE A 156 7.80 -1.24 -6.74
CA PHE A 156 8.15 -0.05 -5.98
C PHE A 156 9.30 0.74 -6.61
N GLN A 157 9.53 0.60 -7.91
CA GLN A 157 10.63 1.31 -8.57
C GLN A 157 10.49 2.83 -8.40
N ASN A 158 11.60 3.50 -8.04
CA ASN A 158 11.64 4.93 -7.77
C ASN A 158 10.72 5.41 -6.63
N ALA A 159 10.18 4.52 -5.79
CA ALA A 159 9.36 4.90 -4.66
C ALA A 159 10.22 5.41 -3.49
N ASP A 160 9.69 6.36 -2.73
CA ASP A 160 10.24 6.74 -1.44
C ASP A 160 9.55 5.96 -0.33
N LEU A 161 10.23 4.93 0.18
CA LEU A 161 9.74 4.03 1.21
C LEU A 161 10.34 4.33 2.60
N ARG A 162 10.97 5.48 2.80
CA ARG A 162 11.66 5.80 4.05
C ARG A 162 10.77 5.63 5.27
N GLY A 163 11.20 4.75 6.18
CA GLY A 163 10.47 4.45 7.41
C GLY A 163 9.19 3.63 7.22
N ALA A 164 8.86 3.16 6.03
CA ALA A 164 7.77 2.21 5.82
C ALA A 164 8.03 0.89 6.55
N ARG A 165 6.99 0.18 6.95
CA ARG A 165 7.09 -1.11 7.64
C ARG A 165 6.30 -2.18 6.91
N PHE A 166 6.97 -3.31 6.70
CA PHE A 166 6.39 -4.53 6.16
C PHE A 166 6.49 -5.61 7.24
N THR A 167 5.36 -6.19 7.64
CA THR A 167 5.31 -7.23 8.66
C THR A 167 4.44 -8.38 8.18
N ARG A 168 4.97 -9.60 8.21
CA ARG A 168 4.28 -10.81 7.75
C ARG A 168 3.73 -10.67 6.32
N CYS A 169 4.53 -10.08 5.43
CA CYS A 169 4.18 -9.87 4.03
C CYS A 169 4.90 -10.84 3.11
N ASP A 170 4.22 -11.27 2.06
CA ASP A 170 4.86 -11.97 0.94
C ASP A 170 5.25 -10.93 -0.12
N LEU A 171 6.55 -10.73 -0.29
CA LEU A 171 7.16 -9.81 -1.25
C LEU A 171 7.91 -10.55 -2.37
N THR A 172 7.59 -11.85 -2.58
CA THR A 172 8.25 -12.66 -3.60
C THR A 172 8.23 -11.96 -4.96
N GLY A 173 9.42 -11.75 -5.53
CA GLY A 173 9.60 -11.10 -6.83
C GLY A 173 9.31 -9.61 -6.87
N ALA A 174 9.07 -8.94 -5.73
CA ALA A 174 8.85 -7.49 -5.68
C ALA A 174 10.08 -6.71 -6.17
N GLN A 175 9.87 -5.55 -6.78
CA GLN A 175 10.91 -4.72 -7.40
C GLN A 175 11.13 -3.42 -6.63
N PHE A 176 12.39 -3.16 -6.24
CA PHE A 176 12.79 -1.97 -5.47
C PHE A 176 13.86 -1.13 -6.16
N SER A 177 14.09 -1.32 -7.47
CA SER A 177 15.11 -0.59 -8.19
C SER A 177 14.93 0.91 -8.04
N GLN A 178 16.00 1.62 -7.66
CA GLN A 178 16.00 3.08 -7.43
C GLN A 178 15.05 3.55 -6.30
N ALA A 179 14.50 2.66 -5.49
CA ALA A 179 13.72 3.05 -4.31
C ALA A 179 14.63 3.63 -3.20
N THR A 180 14.11 4.59 -2.44
CA THR A 180 14.78 5.09 -1.24
C THR A 180 14.23 4.36 -0.03
N MET A 181 15.07 3.60 0.69
CA MET A 181 14.62 2.66 1.71
C MET A 181 15.22 2.89 3.10
N THR A 182 15.83 4.03 3.36
CA THR A 182 16.43 4.35 4.66
C THR A 182 15.39 4.23 5.78
N GLY A 183 15.65 3.35 6.76
CA GLY A 183 14.74 3.08 7.87
C GLY A 183 13.51 2.26 7.51
N THR A 184 13.35 1.84 6.25
CA THR A 184 12.35 0.83 5.89
C THR A 184 12.63 -0.46 6.66
N ARG A 185 11.60 -1.06 7.23
CA ARG A 185 11.78 -2.27 8.05
C ARG A 185 10.96 -3.44 7.50
N PHE A 186 11.60 -4.60 7.43
CA PHE A 186 10.97 -5.88 7.12
C PHE A 186 11.05 -6.80 8.34
N ALA A 187 9.94 -7.43 8.69
CA ALA A 187 9.84 -8.39 9.78
C ALA A 187 8.87 -9.52 9.41
N ASP A 188 9.33 -10.76 9.53
CA ASP A 188 8.57 -11.96 9.18
C ASP A 188 8.08 -11.96 7.71
N CYS A 189 8.92 -11.48 6.78
CA CYS A 189 8.57 -11.32 5.38
C CYS A 189 9.22 -12.38 4.49
N VAL A 190 8.52 -12.78 3.43
CA VAL A 190 9.11 -13.57 2.35
C VAL A 190 9.72 -12.62 1.33
N LEU A 191 11.04 -12.67 1.14
CA LEU A 191 11.81 -11.77 0.28
C LEU A 191 12.48 -12.52 -0.90
N ALA A 192 11.94 -13.66 -1.29
CA ALA A 192 12.51 -14.48 -2.35
C ALA A 192 12.44 -13.76 -3.71
N GLY A 193 13.55 -13.72 -4.42
CA GLY A 193 13.62 -13.19 -5.78
C GLY A 193 13.30 -11.70 -5.94
N ILE A 194 13.38 -10.89 -4.86
CA ILE A 194 13.20 -9.45 -4.97
C ILE A 194 14.27 -8.82 -5.86
N GLY A 195 13.88 -7.84 -6.67
CA GLY A 195 14.79 -7.06 -7.52
C GLY A 195 15.18 -5.73 -6.89
N GLY A 196 16.30 -5.15 -7.36
CA GLY A 196 16.76 -3.84 -6.89
C GLY A 196 17.36 -3.84 -5.48
N VAL A 197 17.97 -4.95 -5.05
CA VAL A 197 18.55 -5.09 -3.70
C VAL A 197 19.64 -4.06 -3.40
N THR A 198 20.30 -3.51 -4.40
CA THR A 198 21.25 -2.40 -4.22
C THR A 198 20.60 -1.13 -3.68
N SER A 199 19.30 -0.97 -3.85
CA SER A 199 18.50 0.15 -3.31
C SER A 199 18.12 -0.04 -1.83
N MET A 200 18.38 -1.22 -1.23
CA MET A 200 18.04 -1.50 0.17
C MET A 200 19.00 -0.87 1.18
N SER A 201 19.88 0.03 0.74
CA SER A 201 20.77 0.75 1.66
C SER A 201 19.99 1.46 2.77
N GLY A 202 20.37 1.20 4.04
CA GLY A 202 19.69 1.73 5.21
C GLY A 202 18.36 1.07 5.59
N ALA A 203 17.92 0.03 4.88
CA ALA A 203 16.81 -0.81 5.31
C ALA A 203 17.21 -1.68 6.51
N VAL A 204 16.22 -2.09 7.30
CA VAL A 204 16.39 -2.93 8.50
C VAL A 204 15.61 -4.23 8.30
N LEU A 205 16.29 -5.34 8.42
CA LEU A 205 15.72 -6.69 8.29
C LEU A 205 15.69 -7.38 9.65
N ALA A 206 14.68 -8.19 9.89
CA ALA A 206 14.73 -9.12 11.01
C ALA A 206 15.76 -10.23 10.69
N GLN A 207 16.47 -10.72 11.69
CA GLN A 207 17.54 -11.71 11.50
C GLN A 207 17.07 -12.96 10.76
N GLN A 208 15.86 -13.40 11.02
CA GLN A 208 15.26 -14.58 10.39
C GLN A 208 14.97 -14.40 8.88
N ASP A 209 14.77 -13.16 8.42
CA ASP A 209 14.46 -12.86 7.01
C ASP A 209 15.74 -12.80 6.15
N LEU A 210 16.93 -12.75 6.78
CA LEU A 210 18.21 -12.60 6.07
C LEU A 210 18.57 -13.83 5.23
N ALA A 211 18.26 -15.02 5.72
CA ALA A 211 18.61 -16.26 5.02
C ALA A 211 17.94 -16.35 3.63
N ALA A 212 16.68 -15.94 3.53
CA ALA A 212 15.96 -15.93 2.25
C ALA A 212 16.53 -14.88 1.26
N LEU A 213 17.15 -13.83 1.77
CA LEU A 213 17.72 -12.75 0.97
C LEU A 213 19.16 -13.07 0.49
N SER A 214 19.87 -14.01 1.12
CA SER A 214 21.28 -14.27 0.89
C SER A 214 21.61 -14.61 -0.57
N TYR A 215 20.81 -15.45 -1.21
CA TYR A 215 20.98 -15.81 -2.62
C TYR A 215 20.76 -14.60 -3.55
N THR A 216 19.78 -13.80 -3.27
CA THR A 216 19.47 -12.59 -4.05
C THR A 216 20.60 -11.56 -3.92
N LEU A 217 21.16 -11.38 -2.71
CA LEU A 217 22.31 -10.50 -2.47
C LEU A 217 23.58 -11.03 -3.15
N ALA A 218 23.84 -12.35 -3.06
CA ALA A 218 24.98 -12.99 -3.74
C ALA A 218 24.91 -12.75 -5.26
N GLY A 219 23.75 -13.00 -5.86
CA GLY A 219 23.54 -12.76 -7.30
C GLY A 219 23.71 -11.28 -7.69
N ALA A 220 23.24 -10.33 -6.88
CA ALA A 220 23.42 -8.89 -7.14
C ALA A 220 24.88 -8.44 -7.04
N LEU A 221 25.72 -9.14 -6.28
CA LEU A 221 27.15 -8.92 -6.15
C LEU A 221 27.98 -9.73 -7.17
N GLY A 222 27.33 -10.51 -8.05
CA GLY A 222 28.01 -11.38 -9.02
C GLY A 222 28.67 -12.61 -8.40
N ILE A 223 28.30 -12.96 -7.15
CA ILE A 223 28.82 -14.14 -6.47
C ILE A 223 28.11 -15.37 -7.04
N ARG A 224 28.92 -16.36 -7.49
CA ARG A 224 28.42 -17.68 -7.90
C ARG A 224 28.41 -18.59 -6.68
N ILE A 225 27.29 -19.28 -6.48
CA ILE A 225 27.14 -20.28 -5.40
C ILE A 225 27.34 -21.66 -6.01
N GLU A 226 28.39 -22.38 -5.57
CA GLU A 226 28.62 -23.75 -5.97
C GLU A 226 27.69 -24.67 -5.16
N GLY A 227 27.04 -25.64 -5.83
CA GLY A 227 26.27 -26.69 -5.17
C GLY A 227 24.77 -26.73 -5.48
N THR A 228 24.29 -25.96 -6.43
CA THR A 228 23.00 -26.24 -7.08
C THR A 228 23.31 -26.98 -8.37
N ASP A 229 23.50 -28.31 -8.25
CA ASP A 229 23.55 -29.19 -9.44
C ASP A 229 22.18 -29.10 -10.13
N ASP A 230 22.16 -28.50 -11.32
CA ASP A 230 21.12 -28.70 -12.29
C ASP A 230 21.24 -30.14 -12.81
N ASP A 231 20.43 -31.05 -12.28
CA ASP A 231 20.07 -32.34 -12.88
C ASP A 231 18.71 -32.22 -13.61
#